data_28b15b35e3f93c84cccc703bb525403f
#
_entry.id   28b15b35e3f93c84cccc703bb525403f
#
_cell.length_a   1.000
_cell.length_b   1.000
_cell.length_c   1.000
_cell.angle_alpha   90.00
_cell.angle_beta   90.00
_cell.angle_gamma   90.00
#
_symmetry.space_group_name_H-M   'P 1'
#
loop_
_entity.id
_entity.type
_entity.pdbx_description
1 polymer ?
#
loop_
_entity_poly.entity_id
_entity_poly.type
_entity_poly.pdbx_seq_one_letter_code
_entity_poly.pdbx_strand_id
1 'polypeptide(L)'
;MRNLIYQYWDGNVRPSAQYGSDCMKAYAEKIGADYLFDRNANFGRSYSLGRVAPYYGCFKPVFDDAMLEYDNILFCDTDIFPLEDCNENIFDSFNGELAMATEPLQPQYRYDPNLKKQCNVKTENQWAKLVTDKYGCELPT
;
A
#
# COMPACT_ATOMS: atom_id res chain seq x y z
N MET A 1 9.42 -5.28 -19.79
CA MET A 1 8.87 -5.32 -18.42
C MET A 1 7.69 -4.36 -18.39
N ARG A 2 6.53 -4.82 -17.96
CA ARG A 2 5.32 -3.99 -17.87
C ARG A 2 5.10 -3.62 -16.40
N ASN A 3 5.20 -2.34 -16.08
CA ASN A 3 5.11 -1.81 -14.73
C ASN A 3 3.79 -1.08 -14.52
N LEU A 4 3.22 -1.20 -13.34
CA LEU A 4 1.99 -0.51 -12.94
C LEU A 4 2.22 0.30 -11.67
N ILE A 5 1.76 1.55 -11.66
CA ILE A 5 1.53 2.31 -10.42
C ILE A 5 0.04 2.26 -10.11
N TYR A 6 -0.28 1.73 -8.94
CA TYR A 6 -1.65 1.55 -8.46
C TYR A 6 -1.93 2.41 -7.25
N GLN A 7 -2.99 3.21 -7.36
CA GLN A 7 -3.58 3.96 -6.25
C GLN A 7 -5.08 3.70 -6.21
N TYR A 8 -5.72 3.88 -5.07
CA TYR A 8 -7.17 3.76 -4.98
C TYR A 8 -7.78 4.81 -4.04
N TRP A 9 -9.08 5.05 -4.21
CA TRP A 9 -9.85 5.94 -3.37
C TRP A 9 -11.31 5.52 -3.31
N ASP A 10 -11.89 5.53 -2.11
CA ASP A 10 -13.31 5.30 -1.90
C ASP A 10 -14.06 6.59 -1.61
N GLY A 11 -15.26 6.71 -2.20
CA GLY A 11 -16.12 7.86 -2.04
C GLY A 11 -15.70 9.07 -2.88
N ASN A 12 -16.02 10.27 -2.37
CA ASN A 12 -15.68 11.51 -3.06
C ASN A 12 -14.19 11.83 -2.92
N VAL A 13 -13.50 11.98 -4.04
CA VAL A 13 -12.08 12.33 -4.05
C VAL A 13 -11.89 13.73 -3.49
N ARG A 14 -11.04 13.84 -2.48
CA ARG A 14 -10.63 15.13 -1.94
C ARG A 14 -9.65 15.83 -2.90
N PRO A 15 -9.61 17.16 -2.96
CA PRO A 15 -8.68 17.89 -3.83
C PRO A 15 -7.21 17.48 -3.62
N SER A 16 -6.79 17.23 -2.38
CA SER A 16 -5.43 16.76 -2.08
C SER A 16 -5.13 15.38 -2.65
N ALA A 17 -6.08 14.45 -2.56
CA ALA A 17 -5.94 13.11 -3.13
C ALA A 17 -5.94 13.16 -4.66
N GLN A 18 -6.74 14.04 -5.27
CA GLN A 18 -6.72 14.24 -6.71
C GLN A 18 -5.36 14.81 -7.17
N TYR A 19 -4.84 15.81 -6.45
CA TYR A 19 -3.53 16.37 -6.76
C TYR A 19 -2.42 15.30 -6.69
N GLY A 20 -2.37 14.52 -5.62
CA GLY A 20 -1.38 13.43 -5.49
C GLY A 20 -1.51 12.39 -6.61
N SER A 21 -2.75 12.05 -6.96
CA SER A 21 -3.05 11.15 -8.08
C SER A 21 -2.58 11.72 -9.43
N ASP A 22 -2.81 13.00 -9.69
CA ASP A 22 -2.37 13.65 -10.92
C ASP A 22 -0.83 13.72 -11.01
N CYS A 23 -0.15 14.02 -9.90
CA CYS A 23 1.32 14.00 -9.84
C CYS A 23 1.88 12.58 -10.08
N MET A 24 1.26 11.57 -9.48
CA MET A 24 1.70 10.19 -9.65
C MET A 24 1.45 9.67 -11.07
N LYS A 25 0.34 10.07 -11.68
CA LYS A 25 0.06 9.78 -13.09
C LYS A 25 1.12 10.38 -14.03
N ALA A 26 1.45 11.66 -13.84
CA ALA A 26 2.49 12.30 -14.62
C ALA A 26 3.86 11.63 -14.45
N TYR A 27 4.16 11.18 -13.25
CA TYR A 27 5.37 10.40 -12.99
C TYR A 27 5.35 9.04 -13.69
N ALA A 28 4.23 8.30 -13.64
CA ALA A 28 4.10 7.03 -14.35
C ALA A 28 4.35 7.20 -15.85
N GLU A 29 3.74 8.22 -16.48
CA GLU A 29 3.97 8.56 -17.88
C GLU A 29 5.46 8.86 -18.17
N LYS A 30 6.14 9.58 -17.27
CA LYS A 30 7.55 9.94 -17.39
C LYS A 30 8.48 8.74 -17.38
N ILE A 31 8.18 7.72 -16.56
CA ILE A 31 8.99 6.50 -16.41
C ILE A 31 8.53 5.36 -17.32
N GLY A 32 7.47 5.55 -18.12
CA GLY A 32 6.93 4.54 -19.03
C GLY A 32 6.19 3.41 -18.32
N ALA A 33 5.56 3.69 -17.17
CA ALA A 33 4.71 2.77 -16.45
C ALA A 33 3.22 3.03 -16.74
N ASP A 34 2.40 1.99 -16.66
CA ASP A 34 0.95 2.13 -16.62
C ASP A 34 0.52 2.77 -15.29
N TYR A 35 -0.60 3.49 -15.30
CA TYR A 35 -1.16 4.09 -14.10
C TYR A 35 -2.63 3.74 -13.94
N LEU A 36 -2.99 3.26 -12.77
CA LEU A 36 -4.38 2.97 -12.40
C LEU A 36 -4.76 3.67 -11.09
N PHE A 37 -5.70 4.64 -11.21
CA PHE A 37 -6.39 5.21 -10.06
C PHE A 37 -7.76 4.53 -9.92
N ASP A 38 -7.84 3.52 -9.07
CA ASP A 38 -9.04 2.73 -8.88
C ASP A 38 -10.04 3.45 -7.96
N ARG A 39 -11.23 3.67 -8.48
CA ARG A 39 -12.29 4.37 -7.77
C ARG A 39 -13.30 3.38 -7.22
N ASN A 40 -13.50 3.42 -5.90
CA ASN A 40 -14.44 2.52 -5.22
C ASN A 40 -14.14 1.05 -5.56
N ALA A 41 -12.90 0.65 -5.35
CA ALA A 41 -12.39 -0.67 -5.72
C ALA A 41 -13.22 -1.83 -5.15
N ASN A 42 -13.99 -1.59 -4.07
CA ASN A 42 -14.89 -2.56 -3.42
C ASN A 42 -14.21 -3.90 -3.11
N PHE A 43 -12.90 -3.86 -2.93
CA PHE A 43 -12.09 -5.04 -2.69
C PHE A 43 -12.02 -5.35 -1.20
N GLY A 44 -12.55 -6.49 -0.84
CA GLY A 44 -12.60 -6.95 0.54
C GLY A 44 -13.79 -6.42 1.35
N ARG A 45 -14.17 -7.21 2.34
CA ARG A 45 -15.24 -6.88 3.29
C ARG A 45 -14.76 -7.12 4.72
N SER A 46 -15.15 -6.24 5.63
CA SER A 46 -14.99 -6.53 7.04
C SER A 46 -15.94 -7.65 7.45
N TYR A 47 -15.38 -8.75 7.93
CA TYR A 47 -16.16 -9.88 8.43
C TYR A 47 -17.06 -9.50 9.62
N SER A 48 -16.63 -8.55 10.44
CA SER A 48 -17.37 -8.14 11.62
C SER A 48 -18.55 -7.22 11.33
N LEU A 49 -18.53 -6.47 10.22
CA LEU A 49 -19.53 -5.44 9.93
C LEU A 49 -20.27 -5.69 8.62
N GLY A 50 -19.90 -6.69 7.82
CA GLY A 50 -20.47 -6.94 6.50
C GLY A 50 -20.32 -5.79 5.51
N ARG A 51 -19.47 -4.80 5.83
CA ARG A 51 -19.21 -3.62 5.02
C ARG A 51 -17.94 -3.79 4.22
N VAL A 52 -17.90 -3.16 3.05
CA VAL A 52 -16.64 -2.99 2.32
C VAL A 52 -15.68 -2.18 3.19
N ALA A 53 -14.47 -2.69 3.36
CA ALA A 53 -13.43 -2.00 4.10
C ALA A 53 -12.49 -1.32 3.10
N PRO A 54 -12.51 0.03 3.00
CA PRO A 54 -11.71 0.76 2.03
C PRO A 54 -10.23 0.40 2.06
N TYR A 55 -9.70 0.21 3.28
CA TYR A 55 -8.28 -0.14 3.49
C TYR A 55 -7.82 -1.41 2.78
N TYR A 56 -8.73 -2.33 2.43
CA TYR A 56 -8.36 -3.56 1.74
C TYR A 56 -8.12 -3.38 0.25
N GLY A 57 -8.40 -2.20 -0.30
CA GLY A 57 -8.05 -1.87 -1.68
C GLY A 57 -6.55 -2.03 -1.99
N CYS A 58 -5.68 -1.83 -1.00
CA CYS A 58 -4.24 -2.04 -1.14
C CYS A 58 -3.85 -3.49 -1.47
N PHE A 59 -4.70 -4.46 -1.15
CA PHE A 59 -4.45 -5.87 -1.45
C PHE A 59 -4.95 -6.29 -2.83
N LYS A 60 -5.71 -5.45 -3.53
CA LYS A 60 -6.21 -5.79 -4.86
C LYS A 60 -5.09 -6.24 -5.82
N PRO A 61 -3.93 -5.56 -5.88
CA PRO A 61 -2.84 -5.99 -6.74
C PRO A 61 -2.33 -7.42 -6.48
N VAL A 62 -2.52 -7.93 -5.27
CA VAL A 62 -2.06 -9.29 -4.90
C VAL A 62 -3.08 -10.38 -5.24
N PHE A 63 -4.37 -10.04 -5.27
CA PHE A 63 -5.45 -11.03 -5.35
C PHE A 63 -6.33 -10.91 -6.58
N ASP A 64 -6.15 -9.90 -7.42
CA ASP A 64 -6.90 -9.72 -8.67
C ASP A 64 -6.09 -10.26 -9.84
N ASP A 65 -6.60 -11.32 -10.48
CA ASP A 65 -5.95 -11.96 -11.62
C ASP A 65 -5.65 -10.99 -12.78
N ALA A 66 -6.43 -9.91 -12.92
CA ALA A 66 -6.17 -8.86 -13.91
C ALA A 66 -4.82 -8.15 -13.70
N MET A 67 -4.27 -8.23 -12.49
CA MET A 67 -2.96 -7.64 -12.17
C MET A 67 -1.78 -8.53 -12.55
N LEU A 68 -2.02 -9.80 -12.88
CA LEU A 68 -0.96 -10.76 -13.29
C LEU A 68 -0.32 -10.41 -14.63
N GLU A 69 -0.88 -9.47 -15.39
CA GLU A 69 -0.28 -8.99 -16.63
C GLU A 69 0.92 -8.03 -16.43
N TYR A 70 1.16 -7.58 -15.19
CA TYR A 70 2.25 -6.69 -14.83
C TYR A 70 3.41 -7.46 -14.19
N ASP A 71 4.61 -7.11 -14.61
CA ASP A 71 5.84 -7.66 -14.03
C ASP A 71 6.12 -7.07 -12.64
N ASN A 72 5.84 -5.77 -12.47
CA ASN A 72 6.00 -5.07 -11.20
C ASN A 72 4.79 -4.15 -10.93
N ILE A 73 4.38 -4.09 -9.68
CA ILE A 73 3.30 -3.20 -9.23
C ILE A 73 3.79 -2.39 -8.04
N LEU A 74 3.72 -1.07 -8.16
CA LEU A 74 3.88 -0.14 -7.04
C LEU A 74 2.50 0.25 -6.53
N PHE A 75 2.17 -0.17 -5.31
CA PHE A 75 1.05 0.43 -4.58
C PHE A 75 1.54 1.59 -3.72
N CYS A 76 0.85 2.72 -3.77
CA CYS A 76 1.08 3.85 -2.88
C CYS A 76 -0.23 4.60 -2.55
N ASP A 77 -0.26 5.20 -1.38
CA ASP A 77 -1.37 6.05 -0.97
C ASP A 77 -1.43 7.35 -1.80
N THR A 78 -2.60 7.97 -1.86
CA THR A 78 -2.82 9.18 -2.69
C THR A 78 -2.20 10.45 -2.12
N ASP A 79 -1.64 10.40 -0.93
CA ASP A 79 -0.86 11.47 -0.31
C ASP A 79 0.66 11.29 -0.51
N ILE A 80 1.05 10.25 -1.24
CA ILE A 80 2.43 10.00 -1.68
C ILE A 80 2.53 10.35 -3.16
N PHE A 81 3.47 11.23 -3.49
CA PHE A 81 3.77 11.66 -4.86
C PHE A 81 5.26 12.00 -5.00
N PRO A 82 5.81 11.86 -6.21
CA PRO A 82 7.22 12.16 -6.44
C PRO A 82 7.50 13.65 -6.34
N LEU A 83 8.74 14.01 -6.02
CA LEU A 83 9.20 15.38 -6.16
C LEU A 83 9.22 15.79 -7.64
N GLU A 84 9.07 17.09 -7.92
CA GLU A 84 8.96 17.64 -9.28
C GLU A 84 10.18 17.28 -10.15
N ASP A 85 11.36 17.25 -9.56
CA ASP A 85 12.63 16.93 -10.22
C ASP A 85 12.99 15.43 -10.18
N CYS A 86 12.13 14.56 -9.66
CA CYS A 86 12.35 13.13 -9.64
C CYS A 86 12.34 12.57 -11.09
N ASN A 87 13.51 12.09 -11.53
CA ASN A 87 13.70 11.50 -12.85
C ASN A 87 14.02 9.99 -12.79
N GLU A 88 14.22 9.48 -11.60
CA GLU A 88 14.57 8.08 -11.39
C GLU A 88 13.34 7.18 -11.57
N ASN A 89 13.54 6.04 -12.21
CA ASN A 89 12.51 5.02 -12.31
C ASN A 89 12.55 4.15 -11.05
N ILE A 90 11.54 4.23 -10.22
CA ILE A 90 11.48 3.47 -8.96
C ILE A 90 11.59 1.96 -9.17
N PHE A 91 11.12 1.45 -10.29
CA PHE A 91 11.18 0.02 -10.59
C PHE A 91 12.60 -0.47 -10.89
N ASP A 92 13.53 0.42 -11.28
CA ASP A 92 14.94 0.07 -11.48
C ASP A 92 15.71 -0.03 -10.16
N SER A 93 15.14 0.54 -9.08
CA SER A 93 15.77 0.57 -7.75
C SER A 93 15.53 -0.70 -6.95
N PHE A 94 14.69 -1.63 -7.44
CA PHE A 94 14.28 -2.81 -6.71
C PHE A 94 14.52 -4.08 -7.53
N ASN A 95 15.17 -5.06 -6.91
CA ASN A 95 15.42 -6.37 -7.50
C ASN A 95 15.06 -7.48 -6.48
N GLY A 96 13.79 -7.74 -6.31
CA GLY A 96 13.25 -8.73 -5.37
C GLY A 96 11.77 -8.97 -5.60
N GLU A 97 11.18 -9.86 -4.82
CA GLU A 97 9.77 -10.22 -4.95
C GLU A 97 8.82 -9.24 -4.23
N LEU A 98 9.30 -8.64 -3.14
CA LEU A 98 8.50 -7.71 -2.33
C LEU A 98 9.38 -6.61 -1.74
N ALA A 99 8.94 -5.37 -1.86
CA ALA A 99 9.50 -4.21 -1.16
C ALA A 99 8.40 -3.50 -0.36
N MET A 100 8.77 -3.03 0.82
CA MET A 100 7.90 -2.20 1.66
C MET A 100 8.68 -0.99 2.16
N ALA A 101 8.01 0.17 2.21
CA ALA A 101 8.57 1.34 2.86
C ALA A 101 8.71 1.08 4.37
N THR A 102 9.87 1.44 4.92
CA THR A 102 10.07 1.44 6.37
C THR A 102 9.67 2.77 6.97
N GLU A 103 8.89 2.73 8.04
CA GLU A 103 8.62 3.91 8.88
C GLU A 103 9.56 3.92 10.09
N PRO A 104 10.70 4.61 10.04
CA PRO A 104 11.72 4.54 11.09
C PRO A 104 11.24 5.06 12.45
N LEU A 105 10.15 5.84 12.47
CA LEU A 105 9.55 6.38 13.69
C LEU A 105 8.48 5.48 14.33
N GLN A 106 7.94 4.52 13.60
CA GLN A 106 6.89 3.61 14.08
C GLN A 106 7.28 2.83 15.34
N PRO A 107 8.48 2.25 15.46
CA PRO A 107 8.88 1.55 16.67
C PRO A 107 8.86 2.42 17.91
N GLN A 108 9.24 3.70 17.79
CA GLN A 108 9.25 4.64 18.91
C GLN A 108 7.83 4.98 19.37
N TYR A 109 6.91 5.19 18.44
CA TYR A 109 5.50 5.45 18.76
C TYR A 109 4.77 4.22 19.29
N ARG A 110 5.11 3.03 18.80
CA ARG A 110 4.50 1.78 19.27
C ARG A 110 4.77 1.50 20.74
N TYR A 111 5.92 1.91 21.24
CA TYR A 111 6.35 1.66 22.62
C TYR A 111 6.13 2.85 23.54
N ASP A 112 5.62 3.99 23.05
CA ASP A 112 5.32 5.13 23.90
C ASP A 112 4.04 4.87 24.72
N PRO A 113 4.15 4.74 26.06
CA PRO A 113 2.99 4.47 26.91
C PRO A 113 1.97 5.61 26.91
N ASN A 114 2.33 6.81 26.44
CA ASN A 114 1.43 7.96 26.36
C ASN A 114 0.59 7.92 25.06
N LEU A 115 0.98 7.13 24.07
CA LEU A 115 0.29 6.95 22.80
C LEU A 115 -0.64 5.71 22.78
N LYS A 116 -1.06 5.25 23.94
CA LYS A 116 -1.85 4.02 24.16
C LYS A 116 -3.06 3.79 23.26
N LYS A 117 -3.51 4.80 22.53
CA LYS A 117 -4.69 4.71 21.64
C LYS A 117 -4.37 4.34 20.19
N GLN A 118 -3.11 4.40 19.77
CA GLN A 118 -2.76 4.27 18.35
C GLN A 118 -2.14 2.93 17.96
N CYS A 119 -1.54 2.21 18.91
CA CYS A 119 -0.87 0.95 18.60
C CYS A 119 -1.29 -0.13 19.59
N ASN A 120 -1.90 -1.19 19.10
CA ASN A 120 -2.27 -2.33 19.93
C ASN A 120 -1.23 -3.45 19.81
N VAL A 121 -0.05 -3.21 20.40
CA VAL A 121 1.09 -4.16 20.40
C VAL A 121 0.66 -5.57 20.84
N LYS A 122 -0.28 -5.66 21.77
CA LYS A 122 -0.80 -6.96 22.21
C LYS A 122 -1.50 -7.70 21.07
N THR A 123 -2.32 -7.01 20.30
CA THR A 123 -3.02 -7.60 19.15
C THR A 123 -2.04 -7.94 18.03
N GLU A 124 -1.07 -7.08 17.76
CA GLU A 124 -0.04 -7.34 16.74
C GLU A 124 0.78 -8.58 17.09
N ASN A 125 1.21 -8.72 18.35
CA ASN A 125 1.94 -9.90 18.81
C ASN A 125 1.07 -11.18 18.75
N GLN A 126 -0.24 -11.07 19.00
CA GLN A 126 -1.17 -12.19 18.82
C GLN A 126 -1.28 -12.59 17.35
N TRP A 127 -1.37 -11.63 16.45
CA TRP A 127 -1.40 -11.88 15.02
C TRP A 127 -0.10 -12.50 14.53
N ALA A 128 1.05 -11.92 14.91
CA ALA A 128 2.36 -12.46 14.55
C ALA A 128 2.47 -13.93 14.99
N LYS A 129 2.08 -14.23 16.23
CA LYS A 129 2.08 -15.60 16.74
C LYS A 129 1.16 -16.52 15.93
N LEU A 130 -0.06 -16.10 15.62
CA LEU A 130 -1.00 -16.89 14.82
C LEU A 130 -0.45 -17.19 13.42
N VAL A 131 0.19 -16.23 12.78
CA VAL A 131 0.81 -16.39 11.45
C VAL A 131 1.98 -17.37 11.56
N THR A 132 2.86 -17.19 12.54
CA THR A 132 3.99 -18.09 12.77
C THR A 132 3.52 -19.52 13.05
N ASP A 133 2.53 -19.70 13.93
CA ASP A 133 1.99 -21.02 14.27
C ASP A 133 1.32 -21.70 13.06
N LYS A 134 0.69 -20.93 12.18
CA LYS A 134 -0.06 -21.46 11.03
C LYS A 134 0.82 -21.76 9.80
N TYR A 135 1.80 -20.89 9.52
CA TYR A 135 2.56 -20.93 8.30
C TYR A 135 4.04 -21.23 8.49
N GLY A 136 4.52 -21.32 9.73
CA GLY A 136 5.92 -21.64 10.02
C GLY A 136 6.92 -20.53 9.65
N CYS A 137 6.44 -19.31 9.40
CA CYS A 137 7.30 -18.18 9.07
C CYS A 137 7.49 -17.28 10.30
N GLU A 138 8.72 -16.85 10.55
CA GLU A 138 8.99 -15.82 11.55
C GLU A 138 8.72 -14.44 10.94
N LEU A 139 7.82 -13.68 11.57
CA LEU A 139 7.60 -12.29 11.22
C LEU A 139 8.63 -11.40 11.93
N PRO A 140 9.20 -10.39 11.26
CA PRO A 140 10.07 -9.44 11.90
C PRO A 140 9.33 -8.71 13.02
N THR A 141 9.92 -8.68 14.22
CA THR A 141 9.40 -7.97 15.40
C THR A 141 9.89 -6.53 15.44
#